data_a08eb91e15f6e037c6824c20d32a4d03
#
_entry.id   a08eb91e15f6e037c6824c20d32a4d03
#
_cell.length_a   1.000
_cell.length_b   1.000
_cell.length_c   1.000
_cell.angle_alpha   90.00
_cell.angle_beta   90.00
_cell.angle_gamma   90.00
#
_symmetry.space_group_name_H-M   'P 1'
#
loop_
_entity.id
_entity.type
_entity.pdbx_description
1 polymer ?
#
loop_
_entity_poly.entity_id
_entity_poly.type
_entity_poly.pdbx_seq_one_letter_code
_entity_poly.pdbx_strand_id
1 'polypeptide(L)'
;MIEFDNITFIYDNKPLMQHFSCCISSGEKVVLYGPSGHGKSTLLASVAGFVLPDEGSIRINGKILDSVAIQQIRRITAWLPQEFTLPFETVEELIAAPFRLKINQPSRPTRETILNHFARLGLEPE
;
A
#
# COMPACT_ATOMS: atom_id res chain seq x y z
N MET A 1 1.92 -12.59 -3.40
CA MET A 1 2.51 -13.22 -2.19
C MET A 1 3.42 -12.21 -1.53
N ILE A 2 3.32 -12.05 -0.20
CA ILE A 2 4.18 -11.19 0.62
C ILE A 2 4.76 -12.07 1.72
N GLU A 3 6.07 -12.00 1.92
CA GLU A 3 6.77 -12.78 2.93
C GLU A 3 7.57 -11.83 3.81
N PHE A 4 7.36 -11.93 5.12
CA PHE A 4 8.16 -11.29 6.15
C PHE A 4 9.03 -12.37 6.79
N ASP A 5 10.33 -12.19 6.79
CA ASP A 5 11.29 -13.14 7.34
C ASP A 5 12.12 -12.46 8.42
N ASN A 6 11.77 -12.78 9.67
CA ASN A 6 12.48 -12.34 10.88
C ASN A 6 12.73 -10.83 10.93
N ILE A 7 11.73 -10.03 10.50
CA ILE A 7 11.89 -8.57 10.43
C ILE A 7 11.87 -7.93 11.80
N THR A 8 12.70 -6.91 11.98
CA THR A 8 12.75 -6.02 13.13
C THR A 8 12.67 -4.57 12.65
N PHE A 9 11.86 -3.76 13.34
CA PHE A 9 11.84 -2.31 13.18
C PHE A 9 12.25 -1.65 14.48
N ILE A 10 13.17 -0.68 14.41
CA ILE A 10 13.67 0.10 15.53
C ILE A 10 13.26 1.56 15.35
N TYR A 11 12.69 2.16 16.38
CA TYR A 11 12.35 3.57 16.41
C TYR A 11 12.86 4.20 17.70
N ASP A 12 13.62 5.31 17.60
CA ASP A 12 14.27 5.98 18.74
C ASP A 12 15.07 5.01 19.65
N ASN A 13 15.88 4.13 19.04
CA ASN A 13 16.66 3.10 19.72
C ASN A 13 15.82 2.10 20.54
N LYS A 14 14.52 2.02 20.26
CA LYS A 14 13.62 1.02 20.89
C LYS A 14 13.02 0.14 19.80
N PRO A 15 12.94 -1.16 20.04
CA PRO A 15 12.28 -2.05 19.10
C PRO A 15 10.79 -1.76 19.09
N LEU A 16 10.27 -1.43 17.90
CA LEU A 16 8.85 -1.26 17.64
C LEU A 16 8.18 -2.60 17.33
N MET A 17 8.90 -3.48 16.66
CA MET A 17 8.52 -4.84 16.32
C MET A 17 9.79 -5.67 16.20
N GLN A 18 9.81 -6.89 16.74
CA GLN A 18 10.99 -7.77 16.71
C GLN A 18 10.64 -9.15 16.20
N HIS A 19 11.54 -9.69 15.38
CA HIS A 19 11.52 -11.08 14.91
C HIS A 19 10.18 -11.52 14.32
N PHE A 20 9.48 -10.60 13.65
CA PHE A 20 8.19 -10.90 13.04
C PHE A 20 8.37 -11.65 11.74
N SER A 21 7.69 -12.79 11.62
CA SER A 21 7.64 -13.59 10.40
C SER A 21 6.20 -13.92 10.05
N CYS A 22 5.84 -13.74 8.80
CA CYS A 22 4.51 -14.04 8.29
C CYS A 22 4.57 -14.21 6.77
N CYS A 23 3.70 -15.06 6.24
CA CYS A 23 3.51 -15.20 4.80
C CYS A 23 2.05 -14.93 4.46
N ILE A 24 1.82 -14.08 3.46
CA ILE A 24 0.50 -13.74 2.91
C ILE A 24 0.46 -14.24 1.47
N SER A 25 -0.41 -15.20 1.21
CA SER A 25 -0.56 -15.82 -0.10
C SER A 25 -1.27 -14.88 -1.09
N SER A 26 -1.14 -15.17 -2.37
CA SER A 26 -1.87 -14.42 -3.41
C SER A 26 -3.38 -14.59 -3.24
N GLY A 27 -4.12 -13.48 -3.28
CA GLY A 27 -5.58 -13.45 -3.13
C GLY A 27 -6.08 -13.41 -1.68
N GLU A 28 -5.21 -13.56 -0.68
CA GLU A 28 -5.60 -13.41 0.71
C GLU A 28 -5.96 -11.96 1.06
N LYS A 29 -6.96 -11.83 1.94
CA LYS A 29 -7.33 -10.56 2.59
C LYS A 29 -6.92 -10.65 4.04
N VAL A 30 -6.00 -9.79 4.46
CA VAL A 30 -5.41 -9.81 5.80
C VAL A 30 -5.73 -8.52 6.54
N VAL A 31 -6.06 -8.65 7.82
CA VAL A 31 -6.27 -7.52 8.72
C VAL A 31 -5.19 -7.55 9.79
N LEU A 32 -4.50 -6.43 9.98
CA LEU A 32 -3.57 -6.25 11.09
C LEU A 32 -4.32 -5.70 12.30
N TYR A 33 -4.36 -6.50 13.35
CA TYR A 33 -5.00 -6.14 14.61
C TYR A 33 -3.97 -6.06 15.74
N GLY A 34 -4.20 -5.16 16.70
CA GLY A 34 -3.35 -5.02 17.87
C GLY A 34 -3.38 -3.60 18.45
N PRO A 35 -2.78 -3.38 19.64
CA PRO A 35 -2.75 -2.08 20.31
C PRO A 35 -2.10 -0.99 19.46
N SER A 36 -2.41 0.27 19.76
CA SER A 36 -1.75 1.42 19.13
C SER A 36 -0.26 1.44 19.48
N GLY A 37 0.58 1.93 18.57
CA GLY A 37 2.02 2.05 18.78
C GLY A 37 2.84 0.78 18.55
N HIS A 38 2.23 -0.36 18.18
CA HIS A 38 2.92 -1.64 17.96
C HIS A 38 3.36 -1.89 16.51
N GLY A 39 3.63 -0.84 15.76
CA GLY A 39 4.26 -0.96 14.43
C GLY A 39 3.36 -1.41 13.28
N LYS A 40 2.02 -1.49 13.45
CA LYS A 40 1.10 -1.89 12.36
C LYS A 40 1.23 -0.99 11.13
N SER A 41 1.23 0.32 11.33
CA SER A 41 1.40 1.29 10.24
C SER A 41 2.77 1.22 9.61
N THR A 42 3.82 0.94 10.41
CA THR A 42 5.19 0.74 9.93
C THR A 42 5.28 -0.51 9.06
N LEU A 43 4.63 -1.60 9.50
CA LEU A 43 4.56 -2.84 8.72
C LEU A 43 3.85 -2.63 7.38
N LEU A 44 2.72 -1.91 7.36
CA LEU A 44 2.03 -1.56 6.11
C LEU A 44 2.89 -0.64 5.23
N ALA A 45 3.52 0.38 5.83
CA ALA A 45 4.40 1.30 5.12
C ALA A 45 5.62 0.57 4.50
N SER A 46 6.11 -0.47 5.16
CA SER A 46 7.21 -1.27 4.63
C SER A 46 6.82 -2.05 3.37
N VAL A 47 5.62 -2.62 3.31
CA VAL A 47 5.12 -3.29 2.09
C VAL A 47 5.02 -2.31 0.91
N ALA A 48 4.65 -1.06 1.17
CA ALA A 48 4.62 0.00 0.16
C ALA A 48 6.01 0.57 -0.17
N GLY A 49 7.06 0.10 0.52
CA GLY A 49 8.44 0.53 0.31
C GLY A 49 8.72 1.95 0.80
N PHE A 50 8.00 2.44 1.81
CA PHE A 50 8.30 3.71 2.47
C PHE A 50 9.30 3.57 3.61
N VAL A 51 9.36 2.37 4.21
CA VAL A 51 10.28 2.02 5.30
C VAL A 51 10.88 0.67 4.99
N LEU A 52 12.16 0.49 5.22
CA LEU A 52 12.84 -0.80 5.15
C LEU A 52 13.03 -1.34 6.57
N PRO A 53 13.01 -2.65 6.79
CA PRO A 53 13.30 -3.22 8.08
C PRO A 53 14.77 -3.01 8.46
N ASP A 54 15.04 -2.84 9.75
CA ASP A 54 16.40 -2.75 10.29
C ASP A 54 17.11 -4.11 10.27
N GLU A 55 16.33 -5.20 10.47
CA GLU A 55 16.81 -6.59 10.39
C GLU A 55 15.79 -7.46 9.67
N GLY A 56 16.26 -8.57 9.13
CA GLY A 56 15.43 -9.50 8.37
C GLY A 56 15.18 -9.06 6.95
N SER A 57 14.20 -9.67 6.29
CA SER A 57 13.88 -9.35 4.90
C SER A 57 12.38 -9.40 4.60
N ILE A 58 11.95 -8.58 3.66
CA ILE A 58 10.60 -8.61 3.10
C ILE A 58 10.72 -9.00 1.63
N ARG A 59 9.87 -9.95 1.19
CA ARG A 59 9.77 -10.33 -0.22
C ARG A 59 8.36 -10.08 -0.73
N ILE A 60 8.26 -9.53 -1.93
CA ILE A 60 6.99 -9.32 -2.63
C ILE A 60 7.09 -10.00 -3.98
N ASN A 61 6.23 -10.99 -4.20
CA ASN A 61 6.26 -11.85 -5.38
C ASN A 61 7.66 -12.44 -5.65
N GLY A 62 8.33 -12.92 -4.58
CA GLY A 62 9.67 -13.51 -4.64
C GLY A 62 10.83 -12.52 -4.76
N LYS A 63 10.57 -11.21 -4.92
CA LYS A 63 11.61 -10.18 -4.98
C LYS A 63 11.85 -9.57 -3.61
N ILE A 64 13.09 -9.49 -3.19
CA ILE A 64 13.47 -8.80 -1.95
C ILE A 64 13.14 -7.31 -2.09
N LEU A 65 12.52 -6.76 -1.06
CA LEU A 65 12.25 -5.34 -0.94
C LEU A 65 13.54 -4.61 -0.50
N ASP A 66 14.22 -4.03 -1.44
CA ASP A 66 15.42 -3.23 -1.24
C ASP A 66 15.33 -1.90 -2.01
N SER A 67 16.35 -1.08 -1.91
CA SER A 67 16.42 0.21 -2.59
C SER A 67 16.35 0.10 -4.14
N VAL A 68 16.73 -1.04 -4.70
CA VAL A 68 16.71 -1.28 -6.15
C VAL A 68 15.34 -1.75 -6.62
N ALA A 69 14.73 -2.71 -5.89
CA ALA A 69 13.44 -3.30 -6.25
C ALA A 69 12.25 -2.40 -5.90
N ILE A 70 12.41 -1.42 -5.02
CA ILE A 70 11.35 -0.57 -4.48
C ILE A 70 10.47 0.09 -5.56
N GLN A 71 11.08 0.55 -6.65
CA GLN A 71 10.33 1.17 -7.75
C GLN A 71 9.47 0.16 -8.50
N GLN A 72 9.94 -1.08 -8.67
CA GLN A 72 9.17 -2.14 -9.32
C GLN A 72 8.01 -2.59 -8.43
N ILE A 73 8.24 -2.66 -7.12
CA ILE A 73 7.23 -3.02 -6.12
C ILE A 73 6.13 -1.97 -6.06
N ARG A 74 6.49 -0.68 -6.04
CA ARG A 74 5.51 0.43 -6.08
C ARG A 74 4.61 0.42 -7.31
N ARG A 75 5.08 -0.11 -8.44
CA ARG A 75 4.26 -0.23 -9.66
C ARG A 75 3.09 -1.22 -9.52
N ILE A 76 3.22 -2.19 -8.62
CA ILE A 76 2.21 -3.24 -8.38
C ILE A 76 1.49 -3.07 -7.04
N THR A 77 1.77 -1.99 -6.31
CA THR A 77 1.20 -1.72 -4.99
C THR A 77 0.30 -0.50 -5.06
N ALA A 78 -0.94 -0.64 -4.58
CA ALA A 78 -1.81 0.49 -4.33
C ALA A 78 -1.80 0.82 -2.84
N TRP A 79 -1.60 2.08 -2.49
CA TRP A 79 -1.57 2.58 -1.13
C TRP A 79 -2.73 3.53 -0.88
N LEU A 80 -3.51 3.23 0.17
CA LEU A 80 -4.57 4.11 0.64
C LEU A 80 -4.19 4.58 2.05
N PRO A 81 -3.80 5.85 2.24
CA PRO A 81 -3.43 6.37 3.54
C PRO A 81 -4.65 6.53 4.46
N GLN A 82 -4.40 6.59 5.77
CA GLN A 82 -5.44 6.78 6.78
C GLN A 82 -6.04 8.18 6.71
N GLU A 83 -5.22 9.19 6.46
CA GLU A 83 -5.65 10.57 6.31
C GLU A 83 -5.44 11.02 4.86
N PHE A 84 -6.50 11.58 4.29
CA PHE A 84 -6.47 12.19 2.97
C PHE A 84 -6.59 13.70 3.09
N THR A 85 -5.49 14.39 2.85
CA THR A 85 -5.57 15.79 2.44
C THR A 85 -5.34 15.84 0.95
N LEU A 86 -6.41 15.90 0.18
CA LEU A 86 -6.32 15.88 -1.28
C LEU A 86 -6.45 17.32 -1.80
N PRO A 87 -5.47 17.81 -2.56
CA PRO A 87 -5.50 19.16 -3.12
C PRO A 87 -6.38 19.23 -4.39
N PHE A 88 -7.52 18.53 -4.37
CA PHE A 88 -8.44 18.47 -5.49
C PHE A 88 -9.78 19.08 -5.10
N GLU A 89 -10.31 19.93 -5.95
CA GLU A 89 -11.59 20.60 -5.73
C GLU A 89 -12.77 19.74 -6.17
N THR A 90 -12.53 18.79 -7.08
CA THR A 90 -13.58 17.93 -7.64
C THR A 90 -13.20 16.45 -7.54
N VAL A 91 -14.24 15.61 -7.51
CA VAL A 91 -14.10 14.14 -7.56
C VAL A 91 -13.48 13.69 -8.88
N GLU A 92 -13.78 14.37 -9.97
CA GLU A 92 -13.19 14.08 -11.28
C GLU A 92 -11.67 14.28 -11.27
N GLU A 93 -11.17 15.36 -10.69
CA GLU A 93 -9.73 15.59 -10.53
C GLU A 93 -9.06 14.54 -9.67
N LEU A 94 -9.70 14.17 -8.57
CA LEU A 94 -9.23 13.11 -7.69
C LEU A 94 -9.07 11.78 -8.45
N ILE A 95 -10.09 11.38 -9.20
CA ILE A 95 -10.06 10.14 -9.97
C ILE A 95 -9.03 10.22 -11.11
N ALA A 96 -8.87 11.38 -11.75
CA ALA A 96 -7.95 11.56 -12.85
C ALA A 96 -6.48 11.60 -12.41
N ALA A 97 -6.19 12.01 -11.17
CA ALA A 97 -4.84 12.26 -10.69
C ALA A 97 -3.88 11.06 -10.83
N PRO A 98 -4.22 9.83 -10.43
CA PRO A 98 -3.34 8.68 -10.61
C PRO A 98 -2.98 8.42 -12.07
N PHE A 99 -3.87 8.75 -13.01
CA PHE A 99 -3.70 8.50 -14.45
C PHE A 99 -2.94 9.61 -15.17
N ARG A 100 -2.51 10.67 -14.46
CA ARG A 100 -1.50 11.62 -14.97
C ARG A 100 -0.11 10.98 -15.03
N LEU A 101 0.13 9.94 -14.24
CA LEU A 101 1.37 9.16 -14.30
C LEU A 101 1.35 8.26 -15.56
N LYS A 102 2.42 8.33 -16.36
CA LYS A 102 2.54 7.58 -17.62
C LYS A 102 2.26 6.08 -17.46
N ILE A 103 2.68 5.50 -16.35
CA ILE A 103 2.52 4.07 -16.09
C ILE A 103 1.06 3.65 -15.89
N ASN A 104 0.22 4.56 -15.42
CA ASN A 104 -1.20 4.28 -15.13
C ASN A 104 -2.12 4.67 -16.30
N GLN A 105 -1.61 5.41 -17.29
CA GLN A 105 -2.42 5.86 -18.43
C GLN A 105 -3.14 4.73 -19.17
N PRO A 106 -2.53 3.55 -19.43
CA PRO A 106 -3.22 2.46 -20.11
C PRO A 106 -4.40 1.88 -19.32
N SER A 107 -4.41 2.07 -18.00
CA SER A 107 -5.44 1.56 -17.09
C SER A 107 -6.49 2.61 -16.73
N ARG A 108 -6.51 3.76 -17.42
CA ARG A 108 -7.49 4.82 -17.14
C ARG A 108 -8.91 4.29 -17.37
N PRO A 109 -9.79 4.36 -16.35
CA PRO A 109 -11.16 3.87 -16.49
C PRO A 109 -11.97 4.77 -17.41
N THR A 110 -12.93 4.18 -18.09
CA THR A 110 -13.93 4.95 -18.83
C THR A 110 -14.91 5.63 -17.85
N ARG A 111 -15.62 6.65 -18.32
CA ARG A 111 -16.67 7.29 -17.52
C ARG A 111 -17.72 6.27 -17.07
N GLU A 112 -18.12 5.36 -17.94
CA GLU A 112 -19.08 4.30 -17.64
C GLU A 112 -18.58 3.39 -16.49
N THR A 113 -17.29 3.01 -16.52
CA THR A 113 -16.68 2.21 -15.44
C THR A 113 -16.74 2.95 -14.10
N ILE A 114 -16.46 4.25 -14.09
CA ILE A 114 -16.49 5.09 -12.88
C ILE A 114 -17.92 5.17 -12.34
N LEU A 115 -18.91 5.45 -13.20
CA LEU A 115 -20.32 5.53 -12.81
C LEU A 115 -20.85 4.21 -12.26
N ASN A 116 -20.45 3.08 -12.87
CA ASN A 116 -20.81 1.75 -12.36
C ASN A 116 -20.22 1.50 -10.95
N HIS A 117 -19.02 1.97 -10.67
CA HIS A 117 -18.46 1.88 -9.32
C HIS A 117 -19.21 2.75 -8.32
N PHE A 118 -19.59 3.98 -8.69
CA PHE A 118 -20.40 4.86 -7.84
C PHE A 118 -21.75 4.23 -7.52
N ALA A 119 -22.45 3.71 -8.52
CA ALA A 119 -23.73 3.03 -8.32
C ALA A 119 -23.61 1.84 -7.35
N ARG A 120 -22.52 1.05 -7.43
CA ARG A 120 -22.25 -0.05 -6.49
C ARG A 120 -21.98 0.42 -5.06
N LEU A 121 -21.54 1.65 -4.87
CA LEU A 121 -21.31 2.28 -3.57
C LEU A 121 -22.55 3.05 -3.07
N GLY A 122 -23.65 3.07 -3.84
CA GLY A 122 -24.84 3.86 -3.52
C GLY A 122 -24.64 5.37 -3.66
N LEU A 123 -23.64 5.78 -4.46
CA LEU A 123 -23.38 7.18 -4.77
C LEU A 123 -24.05 7.53 -6.10
N GLU A 124 -24.95 8.51 -6.09
CA GLU A 124 -25.53 9.05 -7.31
C GLU A 124 -24.63 10.14 -7.88
N PRO A 125 -24.31 10.09 -9.19
CA PRO A 125 -23.59 11.19 -9.84
C PRO A 125 -24.53 12.40 -9.96
N GLU A 126 -24.11 13.54 -9.45
CA GLU A 126 -24.72 14.84 -9.72
C GLU A 126 -24.35 15.35 -11.12
#